data_1ff9d97ff4e9f2af2df243f9e585b184
#
_entry.id   1ff9d97ff4e9f2af2df243f9e585b184
#
_cell.length_a   1.000
_cell.length_b   1.000
_cell.length_c   1.000
_cell.angle_alpha   90.00
_cell.angle_beta   90.00
_cell.angle_gamma   90.00
#
_symmetry.space_group_name_H-M   'P 1'
#
loop_
_entity.id
_entity.type
_entity.pdbx_description
1 polymer ?
#
loop_
_entity_poly.entity_id
_entity_poly.type
_entity_poly.pdbx_seq_one_letter_code
_entity_poly.pdbx_strand_id
1 'polypeptide(L)'
;MRLLVVAAALALSAGGASADKAAARRSINDKGTMRQCTDRGGKKSCRRVAVFQGHNAARSTLRTDPLDRPSGDVWVRAENLGEEFQGNIYKPDGSFDDAALAKLDDLWRDTRSGDVRAVRAELYEHLSRICDHFPGRRIDLVSGFRFHERDSSRHFHASAMDIRIKEVSIRELYSFAETLDIGSEGALGIGLYPVSQFIHVDFRAPGEPSYRWTDWSGHDGGKKSPGRTQPARKPVS
;
A
#
# COMPACT_ATOMS: atom_id res chain seq x y z
N MET A 1 25.03 -43.84 59.24
CA MET A 1 24.10 -42.95 58.60
C MET A 1 24.60 -42.71 57.20
N ARG A 2 24.01 -43.36 56.18
CA ARG A 2 24.38 -43.20 54.76
C ARG A 2 23.29 -42.36 54.11
N LEU A 3 23.64 -41.18 53.65
CA LEU A 3 22.77 -40.34 52.81
C LEU A 3 22.76 -40.90 51.39
N LEU A 4 21.59 -41.24 50.88
CA LEU A 4 21.31 -41.49 49.47
C LEU A 4 21.00 -40.17 48.82
N VAL A 5 21.79 -39.79 47.82
CA VAL A 5 21.49 -38.68 46.91
C VAL A 5 20.76 -39.28 45.69
N VAL A 6 19.50 -38.90 45.53
CA VAL A 6 18.71 -39.25 44.37
C VAL A 6 18.90 -38.13 43.34
N ALA A 7 19.57 -38.43 42.22
CA ALA A 7 19.68 -37.54 41.09
C ALA A 7 18.43 -37.69 40.20
N ALA A 8 17.63 -36.66 40.12
CA ALA A 8 16.52 -36.57 39.16
C ALA A 8 17.05 -36.05 37.81
N ALA A 9 17.01 -36.90 36.81
CA ALA A 9 17.30 -36.50 35.43
C ALA A 9 16.11 -35.81 34.82
N LEU A 10 16.21 -34.50 34.54
CA LEU A 10 15.27 -33.77 33.68
C LEU A 10 15.57 -34.13 32.23
N ALA A 11 14.67 -34.85 31.60
CA ALA A 11 14.66 -35.01 30.15
C ALA A 11 14.05 -33.75 29.52
N LEU A 12 14.87 -32.89 28.91
CA LEU A 12 14.39 -31.82 28.03
C LEU A 12 13.91 -32.45 26.72
N SER A 13 12.62 -32.43 26.51
CA SER A 13 12.00 -32.71 25.20
C SER A 13 12.23 -31.55 24.28
N ALA A 14 13.23 -31.60 23.44
CA ALA A 14 13.42 -30.72 22.27
C ALA A 14 12.56 -31.24 21.12
N GLY A 15 11.30 -30.83 21.09
CA GLY A 15 10.41 -31.18 20.01
C GLY A 15 9.26 -30.18 19.89
N GLY A 16 9.42 -29.15 19.08
CA GLY A 16 8.30 -28.22 18.84
C GLY A 16 8.57 -26.99 17.98
N ALA A 17 9.80 -26.76 17.53
CA ALA A 17 10.12 -25.51 16.84
C ALA A 17 10.15 -25.59 15.30
N SER A 18 9.86 -26.76 14.70
CA SER A 18 10.05 -26.96 13.25
C SER A 18 8.76 -26.84 12.41
N ALA A 19 7.59 -27.00 13.00
CA ALA A 19 6.31 -26.96 12.27
C ALA A 19 5.79 -25.53 12.06
N ASP A 20 6.02 -24.61 13.01
CA ASP A 20 5.51 -23.24 12.93
C ASP A 20 6.25 -22.36 11.90
N LYS A 21 7.52 -22.66 11.62
CA LYS A 21 8.27 -21.92 10.58
C LYS A 21 7.83 -22.22 9.15
N ALA A 22 7.20 -23.35 8.90
CA ALA A 22 6.66 -23.70 7.58
C ALA A 22 5.28 -23.08 7.32
N ALA A 23 4.47 -22.90 8.36
CA ALA A 23 3.15 -22.26 8.26
C ALA A 23 3.24 -20.72 8.08
N ALA A 24 4.23 -20.08 8.71
CA ALA A 24 4.45 -18.64 8.59
C ALA A 24 4.97 -18.19 7.21
N ARG A 25 5.41 -19.12 6.35
CA ARG A 25 5.87 -18.82 4.98
C ARG A 25 4.81 -18.92 3.89
N ARG A 26 3.57 -19.25 4.20
CA ARG A 26 2.44 -19.00 3.29
C ARG A 26 2.07 -17.52 3.33
N SER A 27 3.03 -16.70 2.98
CA SER A 27 2.88 -15.27 2.93
C SER A 27 2.03 -14.89 1.73
N ILE A 28 1.24 -13.91 1.92
CA ILE A 28 0.68 -12.82 1.11
C ILE A 28 1.01 -12.82 -0.41
N ASN A 29 2.01 -13.56 -0.85
CA ASN A 29 2.64 -13.53 -2.16
C ASN A 29 2.22 -14.66 -3.10
N ASP A 30 1.32 -15.55 -2.70
CA ASP A 30 0.89 -16.67 -3.56
C ASP A 30 -0.36 -16.33 -4.37
N LYS A 31 -0.31 -15.18 -5.07
CA LYS A 31 -1.36 -14.79 -6.02
C LYS A 31 -1.27 -15.55 -7.37
N GLY A 32 -0.39 -16.55 -7.44
CA GLY A 32 -0.19 -17.35 -8.64
C GLY A 32 0.71 -16.71 -9.68
N THR A 33 0.60 -17.20 -10.93
CA THR A 33 1.39 -16.71 -12.06
C THR A 33 0.51 -16.16 -13.16
N MET A 34 1.01 -15.14 -13.90
CA MET A 34 0.40 -14.61 -15.10
C MET A 34 1.32 -14.79 -16.31
N ARG A 35 0.74 -14.71 -17.52
CA ARG A 35 1.52 -14.70 -18.75
C ARG A 35 1.90 -13.25 -19.10
N GLN A 36 3.17 -12.94 -19.03
CA GLN A 36 3.71 -11.66 -19.45
C GLN A 36 4.32 -11.82 -20.85
N CYS A 37 3.88 -10.99 -21.79
CA CYS A 37 4.39 -11.00 -23.15
C CYS A 37 5.10 -9.67 -23.46
N THR A 38 6.25 -9.76 -24.12
CA THR A 38 6.97 -8.60 -24.67
C THR A 38 7.05 -8.77 -26.18
N ASP A 39 6.81 -7.68 -26.91
CA ASP A 39 7.05 -7.62 -28.34
C ASP A 39 8.37 -6.86 -28.59
N ARG A 40 9.28 -7.49 -29.32
CA ARG A 40 10.53 -6.88 -29.75
C ARG A 40 10.69 -7.11 -31.24
N GLY A 41 10.43 -6.07 -32.02
CA GLY A 41 10.57 -6.10 -33.48
C GLY A 41 9.68 -7.14 -34.15
N GLY A 42 8.42 -7.22 -33.76
CA GLY A 42 7.43 -8.15 -34.33
C GLY A 42 7.53 -9.60 -33.79
N LYS A 43 8.51 -9.90 -32.90
CA LYS A 43 8.59 -11.19 -32.22
C LYS A 43 8.00 -11.10 -30.84
N LYS A 44 6.84 -11.71 -30.63
CA LYS A 44 6.16 -11.83 -29.36
C LYS A 44 6.80 -12.96 -28.53
N SER A 45 7.47 -12.60 -27.42
CA SER A 45 8.00 -13.54 -26.43
C SER A 45 7.15 -13.48 -25.18
N CYS A 46 6.69 -14.62 -24.67
CA CYS A 46 5.85 -14.71 -23.50
C CYS A 46 6.45 -15.65 -22.46
N ARG A 47 6.46 -15.21 -21.19
CA ARG A 47 6.88 -16.04 -20.06
C ARG A 47 5.84 -16.01 -18.94
N ARG A 48 5.82 -17.04 -18.09
CA ARG A 48 5.08 -16.99 -16.83
C ARG A 48 5.88 -16.24 -15.79
N VAL A 49 5.24 -15.28 -15.13
CA VAL A 49 5.81 -14.50 -14.03
C VAL A 49 4.88 -14.54 -12.84
N ALA A 50 5.42 -14.40 -11.63
CA ALA A 50 4.59 -14.27 -10.44
C ALA A 50 3.69 -13.04 -10.57
N VAL A 51 2.42 -13.16 -10.13
CA VAL A 51 1.47 -12.02 -10.12
C VAL A 51 1.94 -10.96 -9.15
N PHE A 52 2.41 -11.34 -7.98
CA PHE A 52 3.01 -10.46 -7.00
C PHE A 52 4.54 -10.64 -6.98
N GLN A 53 5.24 -9.53 -7.05
CA GLN A 53 6.71 -9.49 -6.96
C GLN A 53 7.09 -8.39 -5.97
N GLY A 54 7.62 -8.78 -4.82
CA GLY A 54 8.01 -7.83 -3.78
C GLY A 54 9.40 -8.10 -3.23
N HIS A 55 10.07 -7.05 -2.77
CA HIS A 55 11.40 -7.09 -2.19
C HIS A 55 11.64 -5.88 -1.29
N ASN A 56 12.59 -6.00 -0.37
CA ASN A 56 13.08 -4.86 0.38
C ASN A 56 13.82 -3.90 -0.58
N ALA A 57 13.61 -2.61 -0.41
CA ALA A 57 14.35 -1.61 -1.17
C ALA A 57 15.84 -1.70 -0.83
N ALA A 58 16.70 -1.62 -1.84
CA ALA A 58 18.13 -1.57 -1.61
C ALA A 58 18.51 -0.25 -0.93
N ARG A 59 19.40 -0.28 0.05
CA ARG A 59 19.85 0.93 0.74
C ARG A 59 20.40 2.02 -0.20
N SER A 60 21.03 1.61 -1.29
CA SER A 60 21.55 2.51 -2.31
C SER A 60 20.47 3.26 -3.11
N THR A 61 19.21 2.85 -3.02
CA THR A 61 18.08 3.50 -3.69
C THR A 61 17.28 4.39 -2.74
N LEU A 62 17.63 4.39 -1.46
CA LEU A 62 16.99 5.23 -0.46
C LEU A 62 17.67 6.61 -0.44
N ARG A 63 16.88 7.62 -0.20
CA ARG A 63 17.37 8.98 -0.03
C ARG A 63 18.20 9.08 1.26
N THR A 64 19.31 9.80 1.20
CA THR A 64 20.18 10.08 2.35
C THR A 64 19.91 11.45 2.98
N ASP A 65 19.43 12.39 2.15
CA ASP A 65 19.14 13.74 2.60
C ASP A 65 17.72 13.84 3.15
N PRO A 66 17.48 14.66 4.17
CA PRO A 66 16.13 14.94 4.67
C PRO A 66 15.22 15.45 3.54
N LEU A 67 13.93 15.18 3.67
CA LEU A 67 12.93 15.76 2.78
C LEU A 67 12.69 17.21 3.17
N ASP A 68 12.68 18.07 2.16
CA ASP A 68 12.23 19.44 2.35
C ASP A 68 10.76 19.45 2.76
N ARG A 69 10.39 20.49 3.50
CA ARG A 69 9.00 20.72 3.83
C ARG A 69 8.22 21.02 2.55
N PRO A 70 7.09 20.35 2.29
CA PRO A 70 6.26 20.66 1.12
C PRO A 70 5.52 21.99 1.29
N SER A 71 4.95 22.50 0.20
CA SER A 71 4.14 23.73 0.22
C SER A 71 2.93 23.63 1.15
N GLY A 72 2.43 22.43 1.36
CA GLY A 72 1.18 22.14 2.06
C GLY A 72 -0.03 22.13 1.13
N ASP A 73 0.10 22.55 -0.12
CA ASP A 73 -1.01 22.52 -1.07
C ASP A 73 -1.35 21.08 -1.45
N VAL A 74 -2.64 20.78 -1.40
CA VAL A 74 -3.20 19.48 -1.73
C VAL A 74 -4.44 19.66 -2.60
N TRP A 75 -4.50 18.93 -3.70
CA TRP A 75 -5.69 18.80 -4.52
C TRP A 75 -5.96 17.31 -4.76
N VAL A 76 -6.97 16.78 -4.07
CA VAL A 76 -7.29 15.34 -4.06
C VAL A 76 -8.79 15.10 -4.17
N ARG A 77 -9.16 14.08 -4.92
CA ARG A 77 -10.53 13.58 -5.02
C ARG A 77 -10.60 12.11 -4.64
N ALA A 78 -11.47 11.76 -3.71
CA ALA A 78 -11.79 10.38 -3.41
C ALA A 78 -12.72 9.82 -4.50
N GLU A 79 -12.20 8.91 -5.35
CA GLU A 79 -12.94 8.39 -6.51
C GLU A 79 -14.24 7.69 -6.12
N ASN A 80 -14.18 6.86 -5.08
CA ASN A 80 -15.31 6.05 -4.63
C ASN A 80 -16.39 6.86 -3.90
N LEU A 81 -16.06 8.04 -3.40
CA LEU A 81 -16.96 8.94 -2.71
C LEU A 81 -17.49 10.06 -3.64
N GLY A 82 -16.74 10.38 -4.69
CA GLY A 82 -17.02 11.51 -5.55
C GLY A 82 -16.74 12.88 -4.93
N GLU A 83 -16.12 12.88 -3.74
CA GLU A 83 -15.80 14.07 -2.94
C GLU A 83 -14.37 14.54 -3.18
N GLU A 84 -14.12 15.82 -2.96
CA GLU A 84 -12.88 16.49 -3.32
C GLU A 84 -12.45 17.48 -2.24
N PHE A 85 -11.14 17.57 -2.01
CA PHE A 85 -10.50 18.58 -1.19
C PHE A 85 -9.46 19.33 -2.03
N GLN A 86 -9.49 20.67 -1.97
CA GLN A 86 -8.44 21.52 -2.48
C GLN A 86 -8.15 22.60 -1.43
N GLY A 87 -6.92 22.67 -0.96
CA GLY A 87 -6.51 23.61 0.08
C GLY A 87 -5.11 23.32 0.60
N ASN A 88 -4.72 24.06 1.63
CA ASN A 88 -3.42 23.89 2.28
C ASN A 88 -3.58 23.16 3.61
N ILE A 89 -2.66 22.25 3.93
CA ILE A 89 -2.63 21.48 5.18
C ILE A 89 -1.97 22.23 6.32
N TYR A 90 -1.43 23.41 6.06
CA TYR A 90 -0.77 24.23 7.06
C TYR A 90 -1.50 25.56 7.27
N LYS A 91 -1.43 26.05 8.50
CA LYS A 91 -1.80 27.42 8.86
C LYS A 91 -0.69 28.41 8.43
N PRO A 92 -0.96 29.72 8.42
CA PRO A 92 0.04 30.73 8.08
C PRO A 92 1.29 30.70 8.99
N ASP A 93 1.16 30.24 10.23
CA ASP A 93 2.28 30.08 11.17
C ASP A 93 3.11 28.81 10.90
N GLY A 94 2.70 28.03 9.94
CA GLY A 94 3.37 26.80 9.56
C GLY A 94 2.97 25.57 10.37
N SER A 95 2.12 25.66 11.37
CA SER A 95 1.55 24.49 12.05
C SER A 95 0.51 23.78 11.14
N PHE A 96 0.23 22.51 11.42
CA PHE A 96 -0.86 21.82 10.73
C PHE A 96 -2.21 22.50 10.99
N ASP A 97 -3.03 22.56 9.96
CA ASP A 97 -4.41 22.99 10.07
C ASP A 97 -5.32 21.78 10.39
N ASP A 98 -5.71 21.66 11.65
CA ASP A 98 -6.55 20.57 12.12
C ASP A 98 -7.87 20.45 11.35
N ALA A 99 -8.42 21.58 10.88
CA ALA A 99 -9.66 21.58 10.10
C ALA A 99 -9.45 21.04 8.68
N ALA A 100 -8.30 21.32 8.08
CA ALA A 100 -7.91 20.75 6.79
C ALA A 100 -7.62 19.25 6.93
N LEU A 101 -6.88 18.84 7.97
CA LEU A 101 -6.60 17.43 8.23
C LEU A 101 -7.89 16.64 8.48
N ALA A 102 -8.84 17.16 9.26
CA ALA A 102 -10.11 16.50 9.50
C ALA A 102 -10.94 16.29 8.22
N LYS A 103 -10.91 17.24 7.29
CA LYS A 103 -11.55 17.07 5.97
C LYS A 103 -10.87 16.00 5.14
N LEU A 104 -9.54 15.91 5.19
CA LEU A 104 -8.79 14.87 4.52
C LEU A 104 -9.05 13.50 5.15
N ASP A 105 -9.09 13.40 6.49
CA ASP A 105 -9.46 12.16 7.19
C ASP A 105 -10.84 11.66 6.74
N ASP A 106 -11.80 12.57 6.55
CA ASP A 106 -13.13 12.22 6.04
C ASP A 106 -13.08 11.73 4.58
N LEU A 107 -12.22 12.30 3.72
CA LEU A 107 -11.99 11.77 2.38
C LEU A 107 -11.35 10.38 2.38
N TRP A 108 -10.55 10.06 3.40
CA TRP A 108 -9.88 8.76 3.55
C TRP A 108 -10.76 7.68 4.16
N ARG A 109 -11.99 8.01 4.61
CA ARG A 109 -12.89 7.08 5.32
C ARG A 109 -13.13 5.77 4.57
N ASP A 110 -13.46 4.72 5.31
CA ASP A 110 -13.89 3.45 4.71
C ASP A 110 -15.19 3.65 3.92
N THR A 111 -15.14 3.36 2.64
CA THR A 111 -16.28 3.56 1.72
C THR A 111 -17.45 2.63 1.95
N ARG A 112 -17.27 1.55 2.75
CA ARG A 112 -18.31 0.55 3.04
C ARG A 112 -19.01 0.83 4.36
N SER A 113 -18.23 1.14 5.39
CA SER A 113 -18.76 1.39 6.74
C SER A 113 -19.01 2.88 7.03
N GLY A 114 -18.32 3.78 6.32
CA GLY A 114 -18.30 5.21 6.63
C GLY A 114 -17.39 5.57 7.80
N ASP A 115 -16.68 4.60 8.38
CA ASP A 115 -15.78 4.86 9.50
C ASP A 115 -14.63 5.76 9.09
N VAL A 116 -14.35 6.74 9.94
CA VAL A 116 -13.22 7.68 9.82
C VAL A 116 -12.15 7.30 10.83
N ARG A 117 -10.91 7.36 10.42
CA ARG A 117 -9.75 7.24 11.30
C ARG A 117 -8.73 8.31 10.96
N ALA A 118 -8.19 8.96 11.98
CA ALA A 118 -7.12 9.94 11.79
C ALA A 118 -5.95 9.32 11.03
N VAL A 119 -5.59 9.96 9.93
CA VAL A 119 -4.45 9.58 9.09
C VAL A 119 -3.20 10.25 9.64
N ARG A 120 -2.08 9.60 9.50
CA ARG A 120 -0.79 10.22 9.87
C ARG A 120 -0.55 11.48 9.04
N ALA A 121 -0.28 12.60 9.71
CA ALA A 121 -0.07 13.90 9.04
C ALA A 121 1.07 13.84 8.00
N GLU A 122 2.10 13.03 8.27
CA GLU A 122 3.22 12.83 7.34
C GLU A 122 2.80 12.22 6.01
N LEU A 123 1.70 11.45 5.98
CA LEU A 123 1.14 10.94 4.73
C LEU A 123 0.57 12.09 3.88
N TYR A 124 -0.04 13.07 4.51
CA TYR A 124 -0.53 14.28 3.84
C TYR A 124 0.61 15.19 3.37
N GLU A 125 1.74 15.21 4.09
CA GLU A 125 2.94 15.87 3.58
C GLU A 125 3.50 15.19 2.32
N HIS A 126 3.49 13.85 2.26
CA HIS A 126 3.86 13.15 1.03
C HIS A 126 2.86 13.43 -0.11
N LEU A 127 1.57 13.52 0.21
CA LEU A 127 0.56 13.92 -0.76
C LEU A 127 0.83 15.32 -1.33
N SER A 128 1.17 16.29 -0.44
CA SER A 128 1.55 17.65 -0.86
C SER A 128 2.81 17.66 -1.71
N ARG A 129 3.85 16.88 -1.36
CA ARG A 129 5.06 16.73 -2.19
C ARG A 129 4.75 16.21 -3.60
N ILE A 130 3.76 15.30 -3.70
CA ILE A 130 3.30 14.80 -4.99
C ILE A 130 2.57 15.93 -5.75
N CYS A 131 1.72 16.73 -5.09
CA CYS A 131 1.08 17.90 -5.72
C CYS A 131 2.11 18.92 -6.19
N ASP A 132 3.14 19.20 -5.39
CA ASP A 132 4.23 20.11 -5.75
C ASP A 132 5.00 19.64 -6.99
N HIS A 133 5.23 18.32 -7.09
CA HIS A 133 5.95 17.73 -8.22
C HIS A 133 5.12 17.69 -9.52
N PHE A 134 3.80 17.54 -9.40
CA PHE A 134 2.86 17.52 -10.53
C PHE A 134 1.91 18.72 -10.47
N PRO A 135 2.42 19.95 -10.65
CA PRO A 135 1.64 21.17 -10.44
C PRO A 135 0.41 21.24 -11.33
N GLY A 136 -0.70 21.71 -10.76
CA GLY A 136 -1.98 21.84 -11.48
C GLY A 136 -2.66 20.50 -11.78
N ARG A 137 -2.18 19.39 -11.24
CA ARG A 137 -2.76 18.05 -11.38
C ARG A 137 -3.48 17.63 -10.11
N ARG A 138 -4.72 17.16 -10.28
CA ARG A 138 -5.49 16.56 -9.18
C ARG A 138 -5.04 15.12 -8.96
N ILE A 139 -4.84 14.75 -7.71
CA ILE A 139 -4.64 13.37 -7.30
C ILE A 139 -6.01 12.70 -7.15
N ASP A 140 -6.18 11.53 -7.74
CA ASP A 140 -7.34 10.69 -7.53
C ASP A 140 -6.98 9.62 -6.48
N LEU A 141 -7.63 9.69 -5.31
CA LEU A 141 -7.54 8.70 -4.23
C LEU A 141 -8.45 7.52 -4.57
N VAL A 142 -7.83 6.40 -4.92
CA VAL A 142 -8.53 5.14 -5.23
C VAL A 142 -8.99 4.44 -3.95
N SER A 143 -8.16 4.50 -2.88
CA SER A 143 -8.49 3.93 -1.59
C SER A 143 -7.63 4.53 -0.46
N GLY A 144 -8.28 4.86 0.64
CA GLY A 144 -7.70 5.30 1.90
C GLY A 144 -7.82 4.25 3.01
N PHE A 145 -8.45 4.60 4.12
CA PHE A 145 -8.71 3.73 5.26
C PHE A 145 -9.68 2.58 4.90
N ARG A 146 -9.41 1.38 5.45
CA ARG A 146 -10.22 0.16 5.25
C ARG A 146 -10.42 -0.55 6.58
N PHE A 147 -11.60 -0.39 7.18
CA PHE A 147 -11.93 -0.94 8.50
C PHE A 147 -11.93 -2.49 8.52
N HIS A 148 -12.39 -3.11 7.44
CA HIS A 148 -12.51 -4.57 7.35
C HIS A 148 -11.27 -5.28 6.75
N GLU A 149 -10.14 -4.58 6.67
CA GLU A 149 -8.86 -5.19 6.31
C GLU A 149 -8.24 -5.91 7.51
N ARG A 150 -7.27 -6.78 7.24
CA ARG A 150 -6.48 -7.47 8.27
C ARG A 150 -5.52 -6.49 8.96
N ASP A 151 -5.17 -6.78 10.20
CA ASP A 151 -4.27 -5.95 11.03
C ASP A 151 -2.89 -5.69 10.40
N SER A 152 -2.43 -6.55 9.47
CA SER A 152 -1.19 -6.34 8.75
C SER A 152 -1.30 -5.33 7.59
N SER A 153 -2.51 -4.87 7.25
CA SER A 153 -2.74 -3.89 6.19
C SER A 153 -2.49 -2.48 6.70
N ARG A 154 -1.73 -1.68 5.95
CA ARG A 154 -1.51 -0.27 6.26
C ARG A 154 -2.76 0.57 6.04
N HIS A 155 -3.67 0.14 5.19
CA HIS A 155 -4.99 0.77 5.05
C HIS A 155 -5.82 0.64 6.34
N PHE A 156 -5.75 -0.50 7.06
CA PHE A 156 -6.41 -0.64 8.36
C PHE A 156 -5.86 0.33 9.41
N HIS A 157 -4.58 0.68 9.33
CA HIS A 157 -3.94 1.63 10.24
C HIS A 157 -4.04 3.08 9.79
N ALA A 158 -4.82 3.40 8.76
CA ALA A 158 -4.91 4.74 8.16
C ALA A 158 -3.54 5.36 7.85
N SER A 159 -2.60 4.54 7.40
CA SER A 159 -1.22 4.93 7.08
C SER A 159 -0.84 4.60 5.64
N ALA A 160 -1.83 4.46 4.77
CA ALA A 160 -1.66 4.13 3.36
C ALA A 160 -2.61 4.91 2.47
N MET A 161 -2.19 5.07 1.22
CA MET A 161 -3.00 5.60 0.12
C MET A 161 -2.75 4.82 -1.16
N ASP A 162 -3.83 4.50 -1.87
CA ASP A 162 -3.79 4.06 -3.26
C ASP A 162 -4.16 5.26 -4.13
N ILE A 163 -3.25 5.72 -4.99
CA ILE A 163 -3.42 6.97 -5.73
C ILE A 163 -3.04 6.83 -7.20
N ARG A 164 -3.63 7.70 -8.02
CA ARG A 164 -3.24 7.95 -9.40
C ARG A 164 -3.44 9.42 -9.76
N ILE A 165 -2.83 9.85 -10.86
CA ILE A 165 -3.00 11.19 -11.40
C ILE A 165 -3.36 11.03 -12.87
N LYS A 166 -4.45 11.68 -13.29
CA LYS A 166 -4.86 11.66 -14.70
C LYS A 166 -3.76 12.26 -15.59
N GLU A 167 -3.46 11.59 -16.70
CA GLU A 167 -2.43 12.00 -17.67
C GLU A 167 -0.98 11.92 -17.16
N VAL A 168 -0.74 11.37 -15.96
CA VAL A 168 0.58 10.99 -15.46
C VAL A 168 0.66 9.47 -15.50
N SER A 169 1.76 8.95 -16.05
CA SER A 169 1.92 7.49 -16.04
C SER A 169 2.14 6.98 -14.61
N ILE A 170 1.56 5.82 -14.27
CA ILE A 170 1.77 5.24 -12.93
C ILE A 170 3.23 4.91 -12.65
N ARG A 171 4.05 4.72 -13.69
CA ARG A 171 5.50 4.49 -13.53
C ARG A 171 6.23 5.78 -13.16
N GLU A 172 5.86 6.90 -13.74
CA GLU A 172 6.38 8.21 -13.40
C GLU A 172 6.01 8.58 -11.96
N LEU A 173 4.74 8.42 -11.60
CA LEU A 173 4.27 8.64 -10.23
C LEU A 173 4.98 7.70 -9.23
N TYR A 174 5.15 6.42 -9.59
CA TYR A 174 5.88 5.44 -8.79
C TYR A 174 7.35 5.86 -8.60
N SER A 175 8.04 6.22 -9.69
CA SER A 175 9.44 6.65 -9.60
C SER A 175 9.63 7.90 -8.75
N PHE A 176 8.69 8.85 -8.82
CA PHE A 176 8.71 10.00 -7.94
C PHE A 176 8.48 9.59 -6.47
N ALA A 177 7.48 8.74 -6.20
CA ALA A 177 7.23 8.27 -4.83
C ALA A 177 8.45 7.57 -4.21
N GLU A 178 9.26 6.86 -5.01
CA GLU A 178 10.51 6.26 -4.52
C GLU A 178 11.51 7.29 -4.01
N THR A 179 11.54 8.50 -4.58
CA THR A 179 12.43 9.58 -4.14
C THR A 179 12.05 10.17 -2.77
N LEU A 180 10.84 9.88 -2.29
CA LEU A 180 10.35 10.33 -0.98
C LEU A 180 10.75 9.39 0.17
N ASP A 181 11.34 8.25 -0.13
CA ASP A 181 11.70 7.24 0.86
C ASP A 181 13.07 7.51 1.46
N ILE A 182 13.08 7.94 2.72
CA ILE A 182 14.30 8.23 3.49
C ILE A 182 14.78 7.02 4.32
N GLY A 183 14.10 5.89 4.23
CA GLY A 183 14.50 4.67 4.96
C GLY A 183 14.18 4.72 6.45
N SER A 184 15.09 4.33 7.30
CA SER A 184 14.95 3.94 8.72
C SER A 184 13.81 4.56 9.54
N GLU A 185 13.68 5.88 9.57
CA GLU A 185 12.65 6.56 10.38
C GLU A 185 11.41 6.96 9.57
N GLY A 186 11.51 6.92 8.26
CA GLY A 186 10.44 7.25 7.32
C GLY A 186 10.30 6.21 6.21
N ALA A 187 10.57 4.94 6.52
CA ALA A 187 10.49 3.85 5.54
C ALA A 187 9.10 3.76 4.90
N LEU A 188 9.08 3.67 3.58
CA LEU A 188 7.86 3.57 2.80
C LEU A 188 7.69 2.18 2.20
N GLY A 189 6.45 1.71 2.16
CA GLY A 189 5.99 0.68 1.26
C GLY A 189 5.46 1.32 -0.02
N ILE A 190 6.00 0.95 -1.18
CA ILE A 190 5.54 1.49 -2.45
C ILE A 190 5.22 0.35 -3.40
N GLY A 191 3.96 0.32 -3.85
CA GLY A 191 3.41 -0.72 -4.72
C GLY A 191 3.00 -0.18 -6.08
N LEU A 192 3.40 -0.88 -7.14
CA LEU A 192 2.96 -0.59 -8.51
C LEU A 192 1.86 -1.59 -8.90
N TYR A 193 0.71 -1.08 -9.36
CA TYR A 193 -0.44 -1.87 -9.80
C TYR A 193 -0.75 -1.63 -11.27
N PRO A 194 -0.01 -2.29 -12.20
CA PRO A 194 -0.08 -1.96 -13.62
C PRO A 194 -1.43 -2.26 -14.29
N VAL A 195 -2.20 -3.21 -13.76
CA VAL A 195 -3.52 -3.56 -14.31
C VAL A 195 -4.60 -2.61 -13.79
N SER A 196 -4.54 -2.27 -12.50
CA SER A 196 -5.50 -1.38 -11.85
C SER A 196 -5.16 0.10 -12.02
N GLN A 197 -3.98 0.42 -12.58
CA GLN A 197 -3.54 1.77 -12.91
C GLN A 197 -3.51 2.73 -11.72
N PHE A 198 -2.90 2.29 -10.60
CA PHE A 198 -2.59 3.13 -9.44
C PHE A 198 -1.25 2.72 -8.81
N ILE A 199 -0.75 3.53 -7.91
CA ILE A 199 0.32 3.18 -6.99
C ILE A 199 -0.20 3.15 -5.56
N HIS A 200 0.40 2.30 -4.75
CA HIS A 200 0.23 2.30 -3.29
C HIS A 200 1.42 2.99 -2.64
N VAL A 201 1.16 3.81 -1.62
CA VAL A 201 2.19 4.39 -0.76
C VAL A 201 1.76 4.21 0.69
N ASP A 202 2.64 3.65 1.53
CA ASP A 202 2.38 3.48 2.96
C ASP A 202 3.61 3.81 3.81
N PHE A 203 3.36 4.19 5.06
CA PHE A 203 4.38 4.18 6.11
C PHE A 203 4.54 2.78 6.67
N ARG A 204 5.79 2.33 6.71
CA ARG A 204 6.15 1.06 7.32
C ARG A 204 6.09 1.17 8.85
N ALA A 205 5.86 0.05 9.55
CA ALA A 205 5.95 0.04 11.00
C ALA A 205 7.40 0.29 11.46
N PRO A 206 7.61 0.84 12.65
CA PRO A 206 8.95 1.03 13.20
C PRO A 206 9.76 -0.28 13.13
N GLY A 207 10.98 -0.20 12.59
CA GLY A 207 11.88 -1.34 12.40
C GLY A 207 11.63 -2.20 11.16
N GLU A 208 10.55 -1.96 10.41
CA GLU A 208 10.36 -2.59 9.11
C GLU A 208 11.16 -1.86 8.02
N PRO A 209 11.76 -2.61 7.08
CA PRO A 209 12.49 -1.99 5.98
C PRO A 209 11.55 -1.38 4.95
N SER A 210 12.06 -0.42 4.19
CA SER A 210 11.42 0.06 2.96
C SER A 210 11.15 -1.10 2.02
N TYR A 211 9.96 -1.14 1.44
CA TYR A 211 9.50 -2.28 0.66
C TYR A 211 8.91 -1.86 -0.68
N ARG A 212 9.23 -2.61 -1.72
CA ARG A 212 8.77 -2.38 -3.10
C ARG A 212 8.06 -3.60 -3.63
N TRP A 213 6.98 -3.40 -4.37
CA TRP A 213 6.33 -4.51 -5.07
C TRP A 213 5.64 -4.07 -6.35
N THR A 214 5.44 -5.05 -7.22
CA THR A 214 4.52 -4.95 -8.36
C THR A 214 3.46 -6.01 -8.20
N ASP A 215 2.21 -5.61 -8.31
CA ASP A 215 1.05 -6.50 -8.30
C ASP A 215 0.30 -6.42 -9.63
N TRP A 216 0.37 -7.48 -10.40
CA TRP A 216 -0.27 -7.62 -11.70
C TRP A 216 -1.72 -8.12 -11.62
N SER A 217 -2.25 -8.34 -10.43
CA SER A 217 -3.66 -8.68 -10.27
C SER A 217 -4.53 -7.48 -10.64
N GLY A 218 -5.67 -7.76 -11.26
CA GLY A 218 -6.72 -6.76 -11.45
C GLY A 218 -7.62 -6.67 -10.19
N HIS A 219 -8.68 -5.89 -10.29
CA HIS A 219 -9.69 -5.70 -9.22
C HIS A 219 -10.20 -7.01 -8.61
N ASP A 220 -10.19 -8.10 -9.38
CA ASP A 220 -10.68 -9.43 -9.00
C ASP A 220 -9.55 -10.37 -8.52
N GLY A 221 -8.39 -9.85 -8.11
CA GLY A 221 -7.27 -10.67 -7.61
C GLY A 221 -6.72 -11.66 -8.65
N GLY A 222 -6.85 -11.37 -9.95
CA GLY A 222 -6.40 -12.22 -11.05
C GLY A 222 -7.31 -13.42 -11.36
N LYS A 223 -8.39 -13.60 -10.63
CA LYS A 223 -9.45 -14.54 -11.01
C LYS A 223 -10.37 -13.83 -12.00
N LYS A 224 -10.28 -14.17 -13.29
CA LYS A 224 -11.44 -14.00 -14.17
C LYS A 224 -12.55 -14.85 -13.56
N SER A 225 -13.53 -14.24 -12.92
CA SER A 225 -14.79 -14.92 -12.64
C SER A 225 -15.30 -15.46 -13.95
N PRO A 226 -15.63 -16.77 -14.07
CA PRO A 226 -16.37 -17.24 -15.22
C PRO A 226 -17.62 -16.36 -15.27
N GLY A 227 -17.85 -15.72 -16.42
CA GLY A 227 -18.91 -14.75 -16.59
C GLY A 227 -20.21 -15.28 -16.01
N ARG A 228 -20.67 -14.66 -14.94
CA ARG A 228 -21.99 -14.91 -14.38
C ARG A 228 -22.96 -14.27 -15.36
N THR A 229 -23.40 -15.02 -16.34
CA THR A 229 -24.57 -14.70 -17.16
C THR A 229 -25.71 -14.44 -16.18
N GLN A 230 -26.10 -13.19 -16.02
CA GLN A 230 -27.34 -12.87 -15.32
C GLN A 230 -28.48 -13.62 -16.05
N PRO A 231 -29.30 -14.40 -15.35
CA PRO A 231 -30.48 -14.96 -15.96
C PRO A 231 -31.36 -13.80 -16.44
N ALA A 232 -31.77 -13.87 -17.71
CA ALA A 232 -32.68 -12.90 -18.29
C ALA A 232 -33.89 -12.72 -17.37
N ARG A 233 -34.21 -11.47 -16.97
CA ARG A 233 -35.47 -11.17 -16.29
C ARG A 233 -36.62 -11.61 -17.14
N LYS A 234 -37.41 -12.56 -16.64
CA LYS A 234 -38.71 -12.91 -17.25
C LYS A 234 -39.62 -11.68 -17.15
N PRO A 235 -40.31 -11.33 -18.22
CA PRO A 235 -41.32 -10.27 -18.15
C PRO A 235 -42.43 -10.72 -17.19
N VAL A 236 -42.85 -9.79 -16.33
CA VAL A 236 -44.03 -9.97 -15.47
C VAL A 236 -45.24 -9.78 -16.38
N SER A 237 -46.06 -10.82 -16.50
CA SER A 237 -47.39 -10.79 -17.14
C SER A 237 -48.42 -10.19 -16.18
#